data_638294b49886ea889cdda8273a87573e
#
_entry.id   638294b49886ea889cdda8273a87573e
#
_cell.length_a   1.000
_cell.length_b   1.000
_cell.length_c   1.000
_cell.angle_alpha   90.00
_cell.angle_beta   90.00
_cell.angle_gamma   90.00
#
_symmetry.space_group_name_H-M   'P 1'
#
loop_
_entity.id
_entity.type
_entity.pdbx_description
1 polymer ?
#
loop_
_entity_poly.entity_id
_entity_poly.type
_entity_poly.pdbx_seq_one_letter_code
_entity_poly.pdbx_strand_id
1 'polypeptide(L)'
;MKETRKGMLLVISGPSGAGKGTLVARLLEKDPSFCFSVSVTTRGRRENEIEDVHYHFISEEEYDKLLAEDAFIEHASVHGHRYGTLKSEVYDRMERGQNVLLDIDPQGAREVMRKEKDCVSVFILPPSYHDLKVRLHTRNTENEEEIQRRLNNARGEIAQMDRYRYLIVNDNLELAFEQLTAIVRAEKQNAVRYLPIIEE
;
A
#
# COMPACT_ATOMS: atom_id res chain seq x y z
N MET A 1 12.46 16.89 -25.68
CA MET A 1 11.84 17.78 -24.65
C MET A 1 12.48 17.42 -23.33
N LYS A 2 13.14 18.36 -22.67
CA LYS A 2 13.65 18.14 -21.31
C LYS A 2 12.47 18.24 -20.35
N GLU A 3 12.43 17.40 -19.33
CA GLU A 3 11.38 17.39 -18.32
C GLU A 3 11.97 17.08 -16.95
N THR A 4 11.37 17.61 -15.91
CA THR A 4 11.68 17.22 -14.54
C THR A 4 10.53 16.37 -14.02
N ARG A 5 10.83 15.13 -13.60
CA ARG A 5 9.86 14.22 -12.98
C ARG A 5 10.29 13.88 -11.57
N LYS A 6 9.39 14.05 -10.64
CA LYS A 6 9.53 13.57 -9.25
C LYS A 6 8.77 12.25 -9.14
N GLY A 7 9.37 11.27 -8.47
CA GLY A 7 8.70 10.01 -8.18
C GLY A 7 7.40 10.21 -7.39
N MET A 8 6.39 9.37 -7.64
CA MET A 8 5.11 9.37 -6.95
C MET A 8 5.13 8.36 -5.81
N LEU A 9 4.65 8.74 -4.62
CA LEU A 9 4.32 7.81 -3.54
C LEU A 9 2.85 7.42 -3.67
N LEU A 10 2.58 6.18 -4.07
CA LEU A 10 1.23 5.60 -4.17
C LEU A 10 0.97 4.70 -2.96
N VAL A 11 0.00 5.07 -2.15
CA VAL A 11 -0.45 4.30 -1.00
C VAL A 11 -1.76 3.60 -1.34
N ILE A 12 -1.74 2.28 -1.38
CA ILE A 12 -2.93 1.45 -1.54
C ILE A 12 -3.27 0.84 -0.18
N SER A 13 -4.49 1.04 0.27
CA SER A 13 -4.97 0.52 1.54
C SER A 13 -6.42 0.01 1.41
N GLY A 14 -6.96 -0.54 2.47
CA GLY A 14 -8.31 -1.10 2.51
C GLY A 14 -8.36 -2.41 3.30
N PRO A 15 -9.55 -2.95 3.57
CA PRO A 15 -9.71 -4.11 4.42
C PRO A 15 -9.08 -5.37 3.84
N SER A 16 -8.72 -6.28 4.74
CA SER A 16 -8.27 -7.61 4.32
C SER A 16 -9.37 -8.29 3.51
N GLY A 17 -9.03 -8.90 2.37
CA GLY A 17 -10.02 -9.51 1.47
C GLY A 17 -10.62 -8.57 0.40
N ALA A 18 -10.31 -7.26 0.42
CA ALA A 18 -10.77 -6.32 -0.61
C ALA A 18 -10.15 -6.53 -2.00
N GLY A 19 -9.07 -7.34 -2.12
CA GLY A 19 -8.41 -7.63 -3.39
C GLY A 19 -7.24 -6.69 -3.74
N LYS A 20 -6.71 -5.95 -2.76
CA LYS A 20 -5.55 -5.06 -2.93
C LYS A 20 -4.38 -5.74 -3.63
N GLY A 21 -3.90 -6.85 -3.09
CA GLY A 21 -2.71 -7.54 -3.63
C GLY A 21 -2.82 -7.92 -5.10
N THR A 22 -4.02 -8.29 -5.59
CA THR A 22 -4.26 -8.57 -7.01
C THR A 22 -4.11 -7.32 -7.88
N LEU A 23 -4.68 -6.19 -7.43
CA LEU A 23 -4.56 -4.91 -8.15
C LEU A 23 -3.12 -4.39 -8.13
N VAL A 24 -2.43 -4.52 -6.99
CA VAL A 24 -1.02 -4.14 -6.83
C VAL A 24 -0.11 -4.96 -7.75
N ALA A 25 -0.23 -6.30 -7.72
CA ALA A 25 0.57 -7.18 -8.58
C ALA A 25 0.38 -6.84 -10.06
N ARG A 26 -0.87 -6.60 -10.47
CA ARG A 26 -1.20 -6.23 -11.85
C ARG A 26 -0.66 -4.84 -12.23
N LEU A 27 -0.66 -3.88 -11.32
CA LEU A 27 -0.09 -2.56 -11.56
C LEU A 27 1.43 -2.66 -11.77
N LEU A 28 2.12 -3.39 -10.90
CA LEU A 28 3.57 -3.59 -11.01
C LEU A 28 3.97 -4.32 -12.30
N GLU A 29 3.14 -5.28 -12.76
CA GLU A 29 3.34 -5.98 -14.05
C GLU A 29 3.17 -5.03 -15.25
N LYS A 30 2.15 -4.15 -15.22
CA LYS A 30 1.77 -3.32 -16.37
C LYS A 30 2.49 -1.98 -16.44
N ASP A 31 3.02 -1.49 -15.34
CA ASP A 31 3.69 -0.19 -15.27
C ASP A 31 5.07 -0.32 -14.60
N PRO A 32 6.14 -0.53 -15.38
CA PRO A 32 7.49 -0.75 -14.86
C PRO A 32 8.11 0.50 -14.23
N SER A 33 7.44 1.65 -14.26
CA SER A 33 7.88 2.84 -13.52
C SER A 33 7.62 2.74 -12.02
N PHE A 34 6.82 1.76 -11.58
CA PHE A 34 6.60 1.48 -10.17
C PHE A 34 7.59 0.46 -9.62
N CYS A 35 8.04 0.70 -8.41
CA CYS A 35 8.69 -0.29 -7.55
C CYS A 35 7.84 -0.51 -6.30
N PHE A 36 7.79 -1.75 -5.85
CA PHE A 36 7.18 -2.10 -4.56
C PHE A 36 8.16 -1.77 -3.44
N SER A 37 7.70 -1.12 -2.38
CA SER A 37 8.50 -0.94 -1.17
C SER A 37 8.38 -2.19 -0.31
N VAL A 38 9.50 -2.83 -0.05
CA VAL A 38 9.58 -4.01 0.81
C VAL A 38 9.53 -3.53 2.26
N SER A 39 8.49 -3.93 2.98
CA SER A 39 8.33 -3.59 4.39
C SER A 39 9.18 -4.48 5.29
N VAL A 40 9.58 -3.95 6.43
CA VAL A 40 10.22 -4.69 7.53
C VAL A 40 9.15 -5.37 8.37
N THR A 41 9.42 -6.56 8.91
CA THR A 41 8.54 -7.22 9.88
C THR A 41 9.31 -8.04 10.90
N THR A 42 8.79 -8.09 12.15
CA THR A 42 9.29 -8.98 13.20
C THR A 42 8.59 -10.36 13.20
N ARG A 43 7.63 -10.54 12.29
CA ARG A 43 6.97 -11.84 12.09
C ARG A 43 7.93 -12.84 11.43
N GLY A 44 7.94 -14.06 11.91
CA GLY A 44 8.66 -15.14 11.23
C GLY A 44 8.19 -15.36 9.79
N ARG A 45 9.13 -15.71 8.92
CA ARG A 45 8.88 -15.99 7.50
C ARG A 45 7.98 -17.22 7.33
N ARG A 46 6.99 -17.11 6.45
CA ARG A 46 6.15 -18.24 6.03
C ARG A 46 6.85 -19.04 4.93
N GLU A 47 6.41 -20.29 4.70
CA GLU A 47 7.03 -21.23 3.77
C GLU A 47 7.16 -20.69 2.32
N ASN A 48 6.17 -19.92 1.87
CA ASN A 48 6.12 -19.38 0.49
C ASN A 48 6.61 -17.92 0.40
N GLU A 49 7.20 -17.37 1.46
CA GLU A 49 7.73 -16.01 1.45
C GLU A 49 9.24 -16.03 1.19
N ILE A 50 9.72 -15.01 0.49
CA ILE A 50 11.13 -14.83 0.11
C ILE A 50 11.63 -13.55 0.78
N GLU A 51 12.79 -13.65 1.45
CA GLU A 51 13.52 -12.51 2.02
C GLU A 51 13.78 -11.45 0.95
N ASP A 52 13.69 -10.18 1.32
CA ASP A 52 13.92 -9.02 0.46
C ASP A 52 12.96 -8.87 -0.73
N VAL A 53 11.98 -9.78 -0.85
CA VAL A 53 10.94 -9.72 -1.89
C VAL A 53 9.58 -9.43 -1.28
N HIS A 54 9.20 -10.18 -0.24
CA HIS A 54 7.92 -10.02 0.44
C HIS A 54 8.07 -9.12 1.66
N TYR A 55 9.10 -9.35 2.46
CA TYR A 55 9.46 -8.58 3.64
C TYR A 55 10.96 -8.66 3.89
N HIS A 56 11.50 -7.67 4.63
CA HIS A 56 12.74 -7.80 5.38
C HIS A 56 12.39 -8.35 6.75
N PHE A 57 12.71 -9.64 7.00
CA PHE A 57 12.39 -10.30 8.27
C PHE A 57 13.51 -10.03 9.27
N ILE A 58 13.23 -9.23 10.30
CA ILE A 58 14.22 -8.79 11.30
C ILE A 58 13.83 -9.18 12.72
N SER A 59 14.78 -9.12 13.64
CA SER A 59 14.54 -9.32 15.06
C SER A 59 13.81 -8.13 15.71
N GLU A 60 13.24 -8.34 16.91
CA GLU A 60 12.63 -7.26 17.69
C GLU A 60 13.68 -6.21 18.06
N GLU A 61 14.92 -6.62 18.39
CA GLU A 61 16.04 -5.72 18.73
C GLU A 61 16.44 -4.83 17.55
N GLU A 62 16.51 -5.38 16.34
CA GLU A 62 16.78 -4.62 15.12
C GLU A 62 15.66 -3.64 14.82
N TYR A 63 14.39 -4.07 15.02
CA TYR A 63 13.26 -3.19 14.86
C TYR A 63 13.28 -2.02 15.84
N ASP A 64 13.59 -2.27 17.12
CA ASP A 64 13.72 -1.24 18.15
C ASP A 64 14.82 -0.23 17.82
N LYS A 65 15.95 -0.69 17.28
CA LYS A 65 17.02 0.18 16.80
C LYS A 65 16.54 1.09 15.67
N LEU A 66 15.91 0.53 14.64
CA LEU A 66 15.35 1.31 13.52
C LEU A 66 14.28 2.31 13.98
N LEU A 67 13.48 1.95 14.98
CA LEU A 67 12.49 2.83 15.56
C LEU A 67 13.15 3.99 16.31
N ALA A 68 14.20 3.72 17.10
CA ALA A 68 14.94 4.74 17.82
C ALA A 68 15.68 5.72 16.89
N GLU A 69 16.10 5.24 15.72
CA GLU A 69 16.72 6.04 14.65
C GLU A 69 15.70 6.81 13.78
N ASP A 70 14.40 6.75 14.10
CA ASP A 70 13.30 7.33 13.29
C ASP A 70 13.39 6.90 11.81
N ALA A 71 13.79 5.65 11.56
CA ALA A 71 14.02 5.14 10.21
C ALA A 71 12.72 4.85 9.43
N PHE A 72 11.56 4.77 10.11
CA PHE A 72 10.30 4.41 9.49
C PHE A 72 9.48 5.62 9.00
N ILE A 73 8.98 5.54 7.76
CA ILE A 73 7.95 6.48 7.26
C ILE A 73 6.60 6.19 7.92
N GLU A 74 6.29 4.91 8.13
CA GLU A 74 5.16 4.41 8.91
C GLU A 74 5.55 3.13 9.63
N HIS A 75 4.88 2.84 10.72
CA HIS A 75 4.99 1.56 11.42
C HIS A 75 3.67 1.20 12.13
N ALA A 76 3.40 -0.10 12.25
CA ALA A 76 2.19 -0.61 12.87
C ALA A 76 2.44 -1.94 13.59
N SER A 77 1.63 -2.21 14.62
CA SER A 77 1.54 -3.53 15.23
C SER A 77 0.26 -4.22 14.77
N VAL A 78 0.41 -5.33 14.08
CA VAL A 78 -0.71 -6.09 13.50
C VAL A 78 -0.61 -7.55 13.96
N HIS A 79 -1.63 -8.04 14.62
CA HIS A 79 -1.72 -9.43 15.13
C HIS A 79 -0.52 -9.87 15.98
N GLY A 80 0.01 -8.98 16.81
CA GLY A 80 1.13 -9.29 17.71
C GLY A 80 2.51 -9.22 17.06
N HIS A 81 2.61 -8.82 15.80
CA HIS A 81 3.87 -8.59 15.09
C HIS A 81 3.99 -7.13 14.66
N ARG A 82 5.22 -6.68 14.49
CA ARG A 82 5.54 -5.31 14.09
C ARG A 82 5.87 -5.25 12.61
N TYR A 83 5.42 -4.19 11.96
CA TYR A 83 5.64 -3.90 10.55
C TYR A 83 6.09 -2.46 10.40
N GLY A 84 6.85 -2.15 9.35
CA GLY A 84 7.20 -0.78 9.06
C GLY A 84 7.83 -0.65 7.68
N THR A 85 7.67 0.54 7.10
CA THR A 85 8.27 0.90 5.81
C THR A 85 9.44 1.85 6.06
N LEU A 86 10.62 1.50 5.55
CA LEU A 86 11.82 2.32 5.73
C LEU A 86 11.76 3.58 4.88
N LYS A 87 12.15 4.72 5.45
CA LYS A 87 12.27 6.01 4.74
C LYS A 87 13.25 5.93 3.57
N SER A 88 14.37 5.23 3.75
CA SER A 88 15.39 5.03 2.69
C SER A 88 14.80 4.31 1.48
N GLU A 89 14.02 3.25 1.68
CA GLU A 89 13.34 2.53 0.59
C GLU A 89 12.39 3.40 -0.22
N VAL A 90 11.81 4.42 0.40
CA VAL A 90 10.85 5.31 -0.25
C VAL A 90 11.56 6.50 -0.90
N TYR A 91 12.30 7.28 -0.11
CA TYR A 91 12.83 8.57 -0.57
C TYR A 91 13.93 8.42 -1.61
N ASP A 92 14.88 7.49 -1.41
CA ASP A 92 15.97 7.27 -2.36
C ASP A 92 15.46 6.89 -3.77
N ARG A 93 14.36 6.14 -3.81
CA ARG A 93 13.72 5.75 -5.07
C ARG A 93 12.96 6.91 -5.71
N MET A 94 12.22 7.68 -4.91
CA MET A 94 11.49 8.85 -5.40
C MET A 94 12.42 9.94 -5.93
N GLU A 95 13.58 10.16 -5.29
CA GLU A 95 14.61 11.10 -5.77
C GLU A 95 15.19 10.70 -7.13
N ARG A 96 15.26 9.40 -7.41
CA ARG A 96 15.64 8.86 -8.73
C ARG A 96 14.51 8.90 -9.75
N GLY A 97 13.35 9.52 -9.42
CA GLY A 97 12.19 9.61 -10.31
C GLY A 97 11.35 8.33 -10.41
N GLN A 98 11.61 7.33 -9.57
CA GLN A 98 10.82 6.11 -9.51
C GLN A 98 9.53 6.32 -8.73
N ASN A 99 8.43 5.73 -9.18
CA ASN A 99 7.19 5.70 -8.40
C ASN A 99 7.27 4.56 -7.38
N VAL A 100 6.96 4.86 -6.12
CA VAL A 100 6.98 3.89 -5.03
C VAL A 100 5.55 3.52 -4.64
N LEU A 101 5.27 2.22 -4.55
CA LEU A 101 3.97 1.68 -4.14
C LEU A 101 4.07 1.06 -2.74
N LEU A 102 3.18 1.48 -1.85
CA LEU A 102 2.96 0.88 -0.54
C LEU A 102 1.60 0.17 -0.52
N ASP A 103 1.58 -1.13 -0.19
CA ASP A 103 0.36 -1.89 0.17
C ASP A 103 0.36 -2.09 1.68
N ILE A 104 -0.27 -1.17 2.39
CA ILE A 104 -0.24 -1.09 3.85
C ILE A 104 -1.64 -1.02 4.45
N ASP A 105 -1.74 -1.35 5.74
CA ASP A 105 -2.99 -1.26 6.48
C ASP A 105 -3.43 0.20 6.69
N PRO A 106 -4.69 0.46 7.08
CA PRO A 106 -5.17 1.84 7.27
C PRO A 106 -4.47 2.60 8.39
N GLN A 107 -3.85 1.92 9.38
CA GLN A 107 -3.09 2.58 10.43
C GLN A 107 -1.79 3.17 9.86
N GLY A 108 -1.02 2.36 9.13
CA GLY A 108 0.20 2.80 8.47
C GLY A 108 -0.08 3.85 7.39
N ALA A 109 -1.14 3.64 6.57
CA ALA A 109 -1.54 4.59 5.55
C ALA A 109 -1.85 5.98 6.14
N ARG A 110 -2.50 6.05 7.31
CA ARG A 110 -2.76 7.32 8.00
C ARG A 110 -1.48 8.04 8.42
N GLU A 111 -0.47 7.30 8.85
CA GLU A 111 0.84 7.91 9.19
C GLU A 111 1.51 8.49 7.95
N VAL A 112 1.55 7.72 6.85
CA VAL A 112 2.10 8.21 5.58
C VAL A 112 1.35 9.44 5.10
N MET A 113 0.03 9.42 5.03
CA MET A 113 -0.79 10.57 4.59
C MET A 113 -0.62 11.81 5.48
N ARG A 114 -0.27 11.62 6.75
CA ARG A 114 0.03 12.74 7.67
C ARG A 114 1.40 13.37 7.38
N LYS A 115 2.42 12.54 7.10
CA LYS A 115 3.80 12.97 6.84
C LYS A 115 3.98 13.46 5.39
N GLU A 116 3.41 12.74 4.43
CA GLU A 116 3.56 12.95 2.98
C GLU A 116 2.26 13.49 2.38
N LYS A 117 2.11 14.82 2.38
CA LYS A 117 0.88 15.48 1.90
C LYS A 117 0.62 15.28 0.41
N ASP A 118 1.66 15.04 -0.38
CA ASP A 118 1.60 14.82 -1.83
C ASP A 118 1.45 13.34 -2.20
N CYS A 119 1.34 12.42 -1.23
CA CYS A 119 1.11 11.02 -1.54
C CYS A 119 -0.26 10.83 -2.21
N VAL A 120 -0.32 9.89 -3.13
CA VAL A 120 -1.56 9.46 -3.80
C VAL A 120 -2.13 8.32 -2.99
N SER A 121 -3.20 8.56 -2.26
CA SER A 121 -3.82 7.55 -1.40
C SER A 121 -5.09 7.00 -2.04
N VAL A 122 -5.15 5.67 -2.19
CA VAL A 122 -6.26 4.93 -2.78
C VAL A 122 -6.76 3.89 -1.78
N PHE A 123 -8.05 3.92 -1.48
CA PHE A 123 -8.68 2.93 -0.62
C PHE A 123 -9.49 1.95 -1.46
N ILE A 124 -9.16 0.68 -1.35
CA ILE A 124 -9.86 -0.40 -2.08
C ILE A 124 -10.96 -0.96 -1.19
N LEU A 125 -12.18 -0.94 -1.70
CA LEU A 125 -13.38 -1.40 -1.02
C LEU A 125 -13.87 -2.73 -1.62
N PRO A 126 -14.37 -3.67 -0.83
CA PRO A 126 -15.23 -4.74 -1.36
C PRO A 126 -16.60 -4.15 -1.76
N PRO A 127 -17.38 -4.80 -2.65
CA PRO A 127 -18.71 -4.32 -3.02
C PRO A 127 -19.70 -4.36 -1.85
N SER A 128 -19.53 -5.31 -0.92
CA SER A 128 -20.32 -5.41 0.31
C SER A 128 -19.58 -6.16 1.42
N TYR A 129 -20.10 -6.07 2.65
CA TYR A 129 -19.63 -6.91 3.76
C TYR A 129 -19.92 -8.40 3.53
N HIS A 130 -20.98 -8.72 2.80
CA HIS A 130 -21.29 -10.09 2.42
C HIS A 130 -20.20 -10.65 1.49
N ASP A 131 -19.84 -9.92 0.44
CA ASP A 131 -18.78 -10.34 -0.48
C ASP A 131 -17.43 -10.43 0.23
N LEU A 132 -17.15 -9.51 1.16
CA LEU A 132 -15.95 -9.59 1.97
C LEU A 132 -15.91 -10.88 2.80
N LYS A 133 -17.02 -11.25 3.43
CA LYS A 133 -17.13 -12.51 4.19
C LYS A 133 -16.88 -13.72 3.28
N VAL A 134 -17.51 -13.77 2.12
CA VAL A 134 -17.31 -14.84 1.12
C VAL A 134 -15.83 -14.94 0.70
N ARG A 135 -15.19 -13.81 0.39
CA ARG A 135 -13.77 -13.78 -0.01
C ARG A 135 -12.82 -14.23 1.10
N LEU A 136 -13.13 -13.92 2.36
CA LEU A 136 -12.33 -14.39 3.51
C LEU A 136 -12.47 -15.91 3.70
N HIS A 137 -13.68 -16.46 3.57
CA HIS A 137 -13.90 -17.91 3.63
C HIS A 137 -13.21 -18.69 2.50
N THR A 138 -13.21 -18.14 1.28
CA THR A 138 -12.63 -18.83 0.10
C THR A 138 -11.11 -19.03 0.20
N ARG A 139 -10.42 -18.24 1.02
CA ARG A 139 -8.96 -18.41 1.26
C ARG A 139 -8.62 -19.64 2.09
N ASN A 140 -9.59 -20.28 2.73
CA ASN A 140 -9.52 -21.57 3.43
C ASN A 140 -8.37 -21.74 4.45
N THR A 141 -7.85 -20.63 4.99
CA THR A 141 -6.70 -20.61 5.89
C THR A 141 -7.08 -20.30 7.34
N GLU A 142 -8.37 -20.05 7.63
CA GLU A 142 -8.79 -19.46 8.91
C GLU A 142 -10.09 -20.10 9.44
N ASN A 143 -10.21 -20.13 10.78
CA ASN A 143 -11.43 -20.56 11.45
C ASN A 143 -12.49 -19.44 11.46
N GLU A 144 -13.74 -19.77 11.80
CA GLU A 144 -14.88 -18.82 11.82
C GLU A 144 -14.64 -17.64 12.77
N GLU A 145 -13.99 -17.86 13.94
CA GLU A 145 -13.71 -16.81 14.92
C GLU A 145 -12.74 -15.76 14.33
N GLU A 146 -11.75 -16.22 13.59
CA GLU A 146 -10.77 -15.34 12.93
C GLU A 146 -11.42 -14.53 11.80
N ILE A 147 -12.29 -15.15 11.03
CA ILE A 147 -13.08 -14.46 9.99
C ILE A 147 -13.98 -13.39 10.62
N GLN A 148 -14.67 -13.71 11.71
CA GLN A 148 -15.52 -12.75 12.40
C GLN A 148 -14.71 -11.57 12.96
N ARG A 149 -13.53 -11.83 13.52
CA ARG A 149 -12.60 -10.78 13.96
C ARG A 149 -12.19 -9.87 12.81
N ARG A 150 -11.85 -10.44 11.64
CA ARG A 150 -11.47 -9.65 10.45
C ARG A 150 -12.63 -8.81 9.92
N LEU A 151 -13.84 -9.34 9.91
CA LEU A 151 -15.04 -8.59 9.51
C LEU A 151 -15.30 -7.41 10.46
N ASN A 152 -15.09 -7.59 11.76
CA ASN A 152 -15.23 -6.51 12.74
C ASN A 152 -14.15 -5.44 12.54
N ASN A 153 -12.90 -5.84 12.28
CA ASN A 153 -11.82 -4.91 11.96
C ASN A 153 -12.12 -4.14 10.67
N ALA A 154 -12.59 -4.83 9.63
CA ALA A 154 -12.94 -4.22 8.35
C ALA A 154 -13.98 -3.09 8.47
N ARG A 155 -14.92 -3.18 9.42
CA ARG A 155 -15.87 -2.08 9.70
C ARG A 155 -15.15 -0.81 10.17
N GLY A 156 -14.22 -0.95 11.10
CA GLY A 156 -13.42 0.17 11.59
C GLY A 156 -12.46 0.74 10.53
N GLU A 157 -11.95 -0.12 9.64
CA GLU A 157 -11.09 0.26 8.53
C GLU A 157 -11.88 1.02 7.45
N ILE A 158 -13.04 0.52 7.06
CA ILE A 158 -13.93 1.16 6.05
C ILE A 158 -14.45 2.52 6.56
N ALA A 159 -14.71 2.67 7.85
CA ALA A 159 -15.14 3.94 8.43
C ALA A 159 -14.12 5.07 8.27
N GLN A 160 -12.90 4.79 7.83
CA GLN A 160 -11.82 5.77 7.59
C GLN A 160 -11.62 6.08 6.10
N MET A 161 -12.45 5.55 5.21
CA MET A 161 -12.29 5.68 3.76
C MET A 161 -12.33 7.14 3.27
N ASP A 162 -13.07 8.02 3.93
CA ASP A 162 -13.21 9.44 3.61
C ASP A 162 -11.91 10.25 3.74
N ARG A 163 -10.87 9.68 4.37
CA ARG A 163 -9.55 10.30 4.52
C ARG A 163 -8.66 10.12 3.29
N TYR A 164 -9.04 9.22 2.38
CA TYR A 164 -8.27 8.92 1.18
C TYR A 164 -8.66 9.82 0.02
N ARG A 165 -7.71 10.09 -0.87
CA ARG A 165 -7.98 10.90 -2.08
C ARG A 165 -8.89 10.19 -3.07
N TYR A 166 -8.78 8.86 -3.16
CA TYR A 166 -9.50 8.05 -4.12
C TYR A 166 -10.07 6.79 -3.47
N LEU A 167 -11.27 6.43 -3.91
CA LEU A 167 -11.96 5.21 -3.50
C LEU A 167 -12.22 4.35 -4.73
N ILE A 168 -11.92 3.05 -4.64
CA ILE A 168 -12.21 2.08 -5.69
C ILE A 168 -13.00 0.93 -5.09
N VAL A 169 -14.19 0.67 -5.62
CA VAL A 169 -14.98 -0.51 -5.27
C VAL A 169 -14.54 -1.66 -6.19
N ASN A 170 -13.93 -2.69 -5.62
CA ASN A 170 -13.46 -3.87 -6.34
C ASN A 170 -14.58 -4.93 -6.41
N ASP A 171 -15.62 -4.61 -7.16
CA ASP A 171 -16.67 -5.55 -7.55
C ASP A 171 -16.23 -6.37 -8.78
N ASN A 172 -15.84 -5.68 -9.83
CA ASN A 172 -15.22 -6.24 -11.02
C ASN A 172 -13.74 -5.86 -11.07
N LEU A 173 -12.86 -6.87 -11.15
CA LEU A 173 -11.41 -6.65 -11.13
C LEU A 173 -10.91 -5.80 -12.31
N GLU A 174 -11.45 -6.00 -13.51
CA GLU A 174 -11.03 -5.24 -14.71
C GLU A 174 -11.39 -3.77 -14.56
N LEU A 175 -12.63 -3.47 -14.16
CA LEU A 175 -13.07 -2.08 -13.94
C LEU A 175 -12.30 -1.42 -12.78
N ALA A 176 -12.06 -2.14 -11.68
CA ALA A 176 -11.26 -1.63 -10.58
C ALA A 176 -9.81 -1.32 -11.00
N PHE A 177 -9.23 -2.17 -11.86
CA PHE A 177 -7.89 -1.94 -12.40
C PHE A 177 -7.86 -0.77 -13.39
N GLU A 178 -8.86 -0.61 -14.24
CA GLU A 178 -9.01 0.56 -15.11
C GLU A 178 -9.09 1.86 -14.31
N GLN A 179 -9.89 1.90 -13.23
CA GLN A 179 -9.99 3.05 -12.33
C GLN A 179 -8.64 3.36 -11.68
N LEU A 180 -7.94 2.35 -11.15
CA LEU A 180 -6.61 2.53 -10.58
C LEU A 180 -5.62 3.10 -11.61
N THR A 181 -5.63 2.56 -12.82
CA THR A 181 -4.76 3.02 -13.92
C THR A 181 -5.09 4.46 -14.34
N ALA A 182 -6.36 4.83 -14.37
CA ALA A 182 -6.79 6.20 -14.67
C ALA A 182 -6.28 7.19 -13.61
N ILE A 183 -6.40 6.85 -12.32
CA ILE A 183 -5.85 7.65 -11.20
C ILE A 183 -4.34 7.83 -11.38
N VAL A 184 -3.61 6.74 -11.59
CA VAL A 184 -2.15 6.76 -11.76
C VAL A 184 -1.75 7.64 -12.95
N ARG A 185 -2.45 7.54 -14.08
CA ARG A 185 -2.18 8.35 -15.27
C ARG A 185 -2.39 9.83 -15.02
N ALA A 186 -3.50 10.20 -14.36
CA ALA A 186 -3.79 11.57 -14.00
C ALA A 186 -2.74 12.14 -13.03
N GLU A 187 -2.38 11.39 -12.01
CA GLU A 187 -1.41 11.81 -11.00
C GLU A 187 0.02 11.91 -11.54
N LYS A 188 0.39 11.13 -12.55
CA LYS A 188 1.67 11.30 -13.27
C LYS A 188 1.76 12.62 -14.04
N GLN A 189 0.64 13.24 -14.40
CA GLN A 189 0.56 14.52 -15.09
C GLN A 189 0.32 15.70 -14.14
N ASN A 190 0.23 15.45 -12.83
CA ASN A 190 0.07 16.49 -11.84
C ASN A 190 1.31 17.41 -11.81
N ALA A 191 1.12 18.73 -11.85
CA ALA A 191 2.19 19.71 -11.90
C ALA A 191 3.17 19.65 -10.71
N VAL A 192 2.76 19.07 -9.59
CA VAL A 192 3.66 18.79 -8.46
C VAL A 192 4.77 17.79 -8.82
N ARG A 193 4.53 16.91 -9.82
CA ARG A 193 5.44 15.82 -10.22
C ARG A 193 6.00 15.97 -11.62
N TYR A 194 5.31 16.68 -12.48
CA TYR A 194 5.66 16.80 -13.89
C TYR A 194 5.68 18.26 -14.33
N LEU A 195 6.85 18.75 -14.65
CA LEU A 195 7.06 20.10 -15.20
C LEU A 195 7.74 19.97 -16.57
N PRO A 196 7.00 20.14 -17.67
CA PRO A 196 7.58 20.18 -19.00
C PRO A 196 8.38 21.46 -19.19
N ILE A 197 9.56 21.36 -19.80
CA ILE A 197 10.37 22.52 -20.19
C ILE A 197 10.01 22.85 -21.63
N ILE A 198 9.44 24.04 -21.83
CA ILE A 198 9.14 24.55 -23.17
C ILE A 198 10.40 25.27 -23.66
N GLU A 199 11.00 24.72 -24.71
CA GLU A 199 12.15 25.34 -25.36
C GLU A 199 11.65 26.44 -26.33
N GLU A 200 12.37 27.57 -26.40
CA GLU A 200 12.08 28.70 -27.32
C GLU A 200 12.35 28.33 -28.78
#